data_fb62c2d89e17e87481e49cc2a2890563
#
_entry.id   fb62c2d89e17e87481e49cc2a2890563
#
_cell.length_a   1.000
_cell.length_b   1.000
_cell.length_c   1.000
_cell.angle_alpha   90.00
_cell.angle_beta   90.00
_cell.angle_gamma   90.00
#
_symmetry.space_group_name_H-M   'P 1'
#
loop_
_entity.id
_entity.type
_entity.pdbx_description
1 polymer ?
#
loop_
_entity_poly.entity_id
_entity_poly.type
_entity_poly.pdbx_seq_one_letter_code
_entity_poly.pdbx_strand_id
1 'polypeptide(L)'
;MFKNKILIYGLTLNAIRSLTLAFSVFYMMAYGLSLEQVGFIKAFQAALIFFLDVPLSYLADKISRRFSVLTAGLCSTIWLFLMAGAHSFASFVLAEFFNSLSLLLFSGTFVAYLLDNRSTSVTIETALSHYHQYGKIGMALSCLIGSAFATVHSRWTWVVAAAAMLICCLWGIIYLPRDHNATNLVPESN
;
A
#
# COMPACT_ATOMS: atom_id res chain seq x y z
N MET A 1 -22.95 -8.36 2.27
CA MET A 1 -21.89 -8.79 3.20
C MET A 1 -20.47 -8.73 2.61
N PHE A 2 -20.24 -8.96 1.30
CA PHE A 2 -18.89 -8.93 0.68
C PHE A 2 -18.26 -7.54 0.54
N LYS A 3 -19.05 -6.48 0.50
CA LYS A 3 -18.62 -5.09 0.18
C LYS A 3 -17.84 -4.40 1.28
N ASN A 4 -18.11 -4.73 2.52
CA ASN A 4 -17.32 -4.21 3.65
C ASN A 4 -15.89 -4.80 3.69
N LYS A 5 -15.67 -6.00 3.10
CA LYS A 5 -14.36 -6.65 3.14
C LYS A 5 -13.29 -5.90 2.34
N ILE A 6 -13.64 -5.40 1.13
CA ILE A 6 -12.71 -4.62 0.30
C ILE A 6 -12.35 -3.32 1.01
N LEU A 7 -13.35 -2.62 1.53
CA LEU A 7 -13.13 -1.38 2.29
C LEU A 7 -12.23 -1.63 3.50
N ILE A 8 -12.53 -2.65 4.30
CA ILE A 8 -11.72 -3.02 5.48
C ILE A 8 -10.28 -3.34 5.06
N TYR A 9 -10.09 -4.11 3.99
CA TYR A 9 -8.74 -4.43 3.49
C TYR A 9 -7.93 -3.17 3.18
N GLY A 10 -8.49 -2.26 2.39
CA GLY A 10 -7.80 -1.02 2.02
C GLY A 10 -7.52 -0.10 3.21
N LEU A 11 -8.47 0.03 4.15
CA LEU A 11 -8.30 0.79 5.38
C LEU A 11 -7.18 0.20 6.25
N THR A 12 -7.19 -1.12 6.43
CA THR A 12 -6.18 -1.84 7.23
C THR A 12 -4.79 -1.72 6.59
N LEU A 13 -4.68 -1.90 5.28
CA LEU A 13 -3.42 -1.77 4.55
C LEU A 13 -2.83 -0.36 4.72
N ASN A 14 -3.63 0.69 4.54
CA ASN A 14 -3.20 2.07 4.74
C ASN A 14 -2.84 2.37 6.20
N ALA A 15 -3.58 1.85 7.16
CA ALA A 15 -3.30 2.01 8.58
C ALA A 15 -1.95 1.38 8.96
N ILE A 16 -1.69 0.14 8.51
CA ILE A 16 -0.42 -0.56 8.76
C ILE A 16 0.77 0.21 8.17
N ARG A 17 0.66 0.69 6.93
CA ARG A 17 1.71 1.53 6.31
C ARG A 17 1.99 2.78 7.13
N SER A 18 0.94 3.39 7.66
CA SER A 18 1.03 4.64 8.41
C SER A 18 1.69 4.49 9.78
N LEU A 19 1.77 3.27 10.34
CA LEU A 19 2.52 3.01 11.58
C LEU A 19 3.98 3.47 11.49
N THR A 20 4.58 3.39 10.30
CA THR A 20 6.01 3.68 10.11
C THR A 20 6.29 5.00 9.40
N LEU A 21 5.25 5.64 8.84
CA LEU A 21 5.40 6.80 7.97
C LEU A 21 6.03 8.01 8.69
N ALA A 22 5.54 8.31 9.90
CA ALA A 22 5.92 9.52 10.62
C ALA A 22 7.39 9.54 11.07
N PHE A 23 7.99 8.37 11.35
CA PHE A 23 9.38 8.31 11.81
C PHE A 23 10.37 7.75 10.78
N SER A 24 9.92 7.44 9.57
CA SER A 24 10.75 6.79 8.54
C SER A 24 12.04 7.55 8.21
N VAL A 25 11.98 8.88 8.14
CA VAL A 25 13.14 9.74 7.88
C VAL A 25 14.13 9.67 9.04
N PHE A 26 13.64 9.82 10.27
CA PHE A 26 14.48 9.72 11.46
C PHE A 26 15.11 8.34 11.62
N TYR A 27 14.40 7.29 11.23
CA TYR A 27 14.92 5.93 11.21
C TYR A 27 16.11 5.79 10.27
N MET A 28 16.02 6.28 9.03
CA MET A 28 17.12 6.27 8.07
C MET A 28 18.35 7.05 8.60
N MET A 29 18.11 8.23 9.19
CA MET A 29 19.17 9.04 9.78
C MET A 29 19.82 8.37 11.00
N ALA A 30 19.06 7.65 11.82
CA ALA A 30 19.59 6.88 12.95
C ALA A 30 20.55 5.74 12.51
N TYR A 31 20.43 5.26 11.27
CA TYR A 31 21.35 4.32 10.65
C TYR A 31 22.49 5.01 9.87
N GLY A 32 22.74 6.29 10.11
CA GLY A 32 23.90 7.02 9.61
C GLY A 32 23.72 7.66 8.23
N LEU A 33 22.52 7.71 7.67
CA LEU A 33 22.29 8.43 6.42
C LEU A 33 22.25 9.95 6.68
N SER A 34 22.91 10.71 5.82
CA SER A 34 22.77 12.16 5.81
C SER A 34 21.38 12.58 5.30
N LEU A 35 20.96 13.79 5.65
CA LEU A 35 19.69 14.34 5.16
C LEU A 35 19.64 14.41 3.62
N GLU A 36 20.79 14.68 2.98
CA GLU A 36 20.93 14.68 1.52
C GLU A 36 20.66 13.28 0.93
N GLN A 37 21.22 12.23 1.54
CA GLN A 37 21.00 10.85 1.12
C GLN A 37 19.54 10.44 1.28
N VAL A 38 18.90 10.83 2.38
CA VAL A 38 17.46 10.60 2.58
C VAL A 38 16.65 11.37 1.53
N GLY A 39 17.01 12.62 1.26
CA GLY A 39 16.40 13.42 0.19
C GLY A 39 16.52 12.75 -1.18
N PHE A 40 17.70 12.21 -1.51
CA PHE A 40 17.92 11.46 -2.76
C PHE A 40 17.04 10.22 -2.84
N ILE A 41 16.94 9.44 -1.76
CA ILE A 41 16.06 8.25 -1.71
C ILE A 41 14.59 8.64 -1.96
N LYS A 42 14.13 9.73 -1.37
CA LYS A 42 12.75 10.22 -1.57
C LYS A 42 12.53 10.80 -2.96
N ALA A 43 13.51 11.47 -3.54
CA ALA A 43 13.48 11.91 -4.93
C ALA A 43 13.43 10.72 -5.91
N PHE A 44 14.24 9.69 -5.66
CA PHE A 44 14.21 8.44 -6.43
C PHE A 44 12.82 7.78 -6.36
N GLN A 45 12.22 7.68 -5.18
CA GLN A 45 10.86 7.18 -5.00
C GLN A 45 9.85 7.98 -5.83
N ALA A 46 9.90 9.31 -5.76
CA ALA A 46 9.00 10.20 -6.49
C ALA A 46 9.19 10.06 -8.01
N ALA A 47 10.42 9.93 -8.49
CA ALA A 47 10.74 9.71 -9.89
C ALA A 47 10.17 8.38 -10.40
N LEU A 48 10.34 7.29 -9.64
CA LEU A 48 9.74 5.99 -9.99
C LEU A 48 8.22 6.09 -10.10
N ILE A 49 7.58 6.77 -9.16
CA ILE A 49 6.12 6.97 -9.20
C ILE A 49 5.75 7.75 -10.46
N PHE A 50 6.42 8.85 -10.74
CA PHE A 50 6.13 9.69 -11.91
C PHE A 50 6.27 8.93 -13.24
N PHE A 51 7.35 8.17 -13.42
CA PHE A 51 7.60 7.47 -14.69
C PHE A 51 6.79 6.18 -14.85
N LEU A 52 6.46 5.50 -13.76
CA LEU A 52 5.81 4.19 -13.80
C LEU A 52 4.28 4.25 -13.59
N ASP A 53 3.72 5.40 -13.22
CA ASP A 53 2.28 5.52 -12.90
C ASP A 53 1.41 5.12 -14.09
N VAL A 54 1.66 5.70 -15.26
CA VAL A 54 0.89 5.39 -16.48
C VAL A 54 1.07 3.93 -16.93
N PRO A 55 2.31 3.39 -17.11
CA PRO A 55 2.47 2.02 -17.59
C PRO A 55 1.95 0.97 -16.60
N LEU A 56 2.12 1.17 -15.29
CA LEU A 56 1.63 0.21 -14.30
C LEU A 56 0.12 0.28 -14.11
N SER A 57 -0.49 1.46 -14.18
CA SER A 57 -1.95 1.60 -14.15
C SER A 57 -2.60 0.87 -15.34
N TYR A 58 -2.05 1.05 -16.53
CA TYR A 58 -2.51 0.33 -17.73
C TYR A 58 -2.37 -1.19 -17.59
N LEU A 59 -1.26 -1.67 -17.04
CA LEU A 59 -1.04 -3.09 -16.81
C LEU A 59 -2.02 -3.66 -15.78
N ALA A 60 -2.24 -2.92 -14.70
CA ALA A 60 -3.17 -3.28 -13.64
C ALA A 60 -4.62 -3.47 -14.15
N ASP A 61 -5.06 -2.58 -15.03
CA ASP A 61 -6.40 -2.67 -15.64
C ASP A 61 -6.53 -3.87 -16.60
N LYS A 62 -5.44 -4.27 -17.27
CA LYS A 62 -5.44 -5.43 -18.19
C LYS A 62 -5.41 -6.78 -17.48
N ILE A 63 -4.69 -6.89 -16.38
CA ILE A 63 -4.49 -8.19 -15.72
C ILE A 63 -5.69 -8.53 -14.83
N SER A 64 -5.84 -7.84 -13.73
CA SER A 64 -6.91 -8.03 -12.73
C SER A 64 -6.72 -7.02 -11.61
N ARG A 65 -7.75 -6.28 -11.27
CA ARG A 65 -7.70 -5.29 -10.17
C ARG A 65 -7.42 -5.97 -8.82
N ARG A 66 -8.04 -7.12 -8.58
CA ARG A 66 -7.76 -7.92 -7.39
C ARG A 66 -6.31 -8.34 -7.30
N PHE A 67 -5.76 -8.85 -8.40
CA PHE A 67 -4.35 -9.27 -8.44
C PHE A 67 -3.41 -8.09 -8.16
N SER A 68 -3.64 -6.95 -8.79
CA SER A 68 -2.84 -5.73 -8.58
C SER A 68 -2.87 -5.25 -7.13
N VAL A 69 -4.05 -5.24 -6.50
CA VAL A 69 -4.22 -4.85 -5.09
C VAL A 69 -3.51 -5.82 -4.13
N LEU A 70 -3.55 -7.12 -4.41
CA LEU A 70 -2.83 -8.13 -3.61
C LEU A 70 -1.31 -8.01 -3.80
N THR A 71 -0.85 -7.80 -5.04
CA THR A 71 0.57 -7.58 -5.35
C THR A 71 1.08 -6.30 -4.68
N ALA A 72 0.28 -5.23 -4.64
CA ALA A 72 0.60 -4.02 -3.89
C ALA A 72 0.82 -4.31 -2.40
N GLY A 73 -0.04 -5.13 -1.79
CA GLY A 73 0.12 -5.57 -0.40
C GLY A 73 1.40 -6.37 -0.19
N LEU A 74 1.73 -7.30 -1.09
CA LEU A 74 2.99 -8.07 -1.04
C LEU A 74 4.22 -7.17 -1.18
N CYS A 75 4.21 -6.22 -2.12
CA CYS A 75 5.28 -5.22 -2.25
C CYS A 75 5.41 -4.37 -0.98
N SER A 76 4.30 -3.97 -0.33
CA SER A 76 4.33 -3.31 0.99
C SER A 76 4.96 -4.19 2.07
N THR A 77 4.66 -5.48 2.08
CA THR A 77 5.25 -6.42 3.04
C THR A 77 6.76 -6.51 2.85
N ILE A 78 7.22 -6.65 1.61
CA ILE A 78 8.65 -6.70 1.26
C ILE A 78 9.33 -5.38 1.66
N TRP A 79 8.72 -4.23 1.34
CA TRP A 79 9.22 -2.93 1.77
C TRP A 79 9.44 -2.84 3.27
N LEU A 80 8.44 -3.21 4.07
CA LEU A 80 8.51 -3.15 5.53
C LEU A 80 9.59 -4.08 6.11
N PHE A 81 9.73 -5.29 5.56
CA PHE A 81 10.81 -6.20 5.95
C PHE A 81 12.19 -5.69 5.57
N LEU A 82 12.34 -5.15 4.36
CA LEU A 82 13.60 -4.56 3.92
C LEU A 82 13.98 -3.37 4.79
N MET A 83 13.03 -2.50 5.15
CA MET A 83 13.27 -1.38 6.07
C MET A 83 13.72 -1.85 7.44
N ALA A 84 13.12 -2.91 8.00
CA ALA A 84 13.53 -3.49 9.27
C ALA A 84 14.98 -4.03 9.26
N GLY A 85 15.44 -4.51 8.11
CA GLY A 85 16.78 -5.07 7.91
C GLY A 85 17.79 -4.12 7.27
N ALA A 86 17.39 -2.90 6.91
CA ALA A 86 18.25 -1.97 6.19
C ALA A 86 19.32 -1.34 7.10
N HIS A 87 20.58 -1.34 6.64
CA HIS A 87 21.72 -0.77 7.35
C HIS A 87 22.64 0.06 6.43
N SER A 88 22.30 0.20 5.16
CA SER A 88 23.11 0.91 4.17
C SER A 88 22.23 1.72 3.23
N PHE A 89 22.82 2.75 2.59
CA PHE A 89 22.13 3.54 1.58
C PHE A 89 21.46 2.67 0.50
N ALA A 90 22.17 1.69 -0.05
CA ALA A 90 21.65 0.81 -1.08
C ALA A 90 20.46 -0.04 -0.60
N SER A 91 20.48 -0.52 0.65
CA SER A 91 19.36 -1.28 1.20
C SER A 91 18.11 -0.43 1.42
N PHE A 92 18.25 0.85 1.79
CA PHE A 92 17.14 1.78 1.87
C PHE A 92 16.58 2.15 0.48
N VAL A 93 17.44 2.33 -0.53
CA VAL A 93 17.00 2.54 -1.92
C VAL A 93 16.20 1.34 -2.41
N LEU A 94 16.65 0.11 -2.16
CA LEU A 94 15.93 -1.10 -2.53
C LEU A 94 14.57 -1.21 -1.82
N ALA A 95 14.52 -0.86 -0.54
CA ALA A 95 13.27 -0.83 0.20
C ALA A 95 12.29 0.17 -0.42
N GLU A 96 12.72 1.41 -0.70
CA GLU A 96 11.85 2.44 -1.29
C GLU A 96 11.45 2.14 -2.74
N PHE A 97 12.20 1.32 -3.47
CA PHE A 97 11.77 0.78 -4.75
C PHE A 97 10.49 -0.06 -4.60
N PHE A 98 10.45 -1.02 -3.65
CA PHE A 98 9.26 -1.81 -3.38
C PHE A 98 8.10 -0.97 -2.83
N ASN A 99 8.41 0.07 -2.06
CA ASN A 99 7.42 1.04 -1.60
C ASN A 99 6.75 1.75 -2.78
N SER A 100 7.54 2.21 -3.76
CA SER A 100 7.03 2.85 -4.98
C SER A 100 6.10 1.92 -5.77
N LEU A 101 6.53 0.68 -6.00
CA LEU A 101 5.71 -0.33 -6.69
C LEU A 101 4.38 -0.57 -5.97
N SER A 102 4.43 -0.67 -4.63
CA SER A 102 3.22 -0.85 -3.84
C SER A 102 2.27 0.33 -3.97
N LEU A 103 2.76 1.56 -3.90
CA LEU A 103 1.95 2.77 -4.05
C LEU A 103 1.29 2.83 -5.43
N LEU A 104 2.06 2.57 -6.48
CA LEU A 104 1.59 2.59 -7.86
C LEU A 104 0.49 1.55 -8.12
N LEU A 105 0.71 0.31 -7.69
CA LEU A 105 -0.25 -0.77 -7.88
C LEU A 105 -1.52 -0.61 -7.03
N PHE A 106 -1.44 0.16 -5.95
CA PHE A 106 -2.57 0.33 -5.04
C PHE A 106 -3.43 1.55 -5.38
N SER A 107 -2.85 2.70 -5.69
CA SER A 107 -3.55 4.00 -5.69
C SER A 107 -4.81 4.03 -6.56
N GLY A 108 -4.67 3.93 -7.86
CA GLY A 108 -5.80 3.97 -8.80
C GLY A 108 -6.61 2.68 -8.80
N THR A 109 -5.93 1.54 -8.77
CA THR A 109 -6.54 0.22 -8.88
C THR A 109 -7.45 -0.12 -7.69
N PHE A 110 -7.06 0.26 -6.47
CA PHE A 110 -7.89 -0.03 -5.29
C PHE A 110 -9.23 0.69 -5.31
N VAL A 111 -9.23 1.96 -5.68
CA VAL A 111 -10.46 2.77 -5.79
C VAL A 111 -11.39 2.16 -6.85
N ALA A 112 -10.85 1.83 -8.03
CA ALA A 112 -11.61 1.19 -9.08
C ALA A 112 -12.18 -0.17 -8.64
N TYR A 113 -11.37 -1.00 -7.98
CA TYR A 113 -11.80 -2.28 -7.43
C TYR A 113 -12.91 -2.15 -6.38
N LEU A 114 -12.81 -1.14 -5.50
CA LEU A 114 -13.83 -0.81 -4.52
C LEU A 114 -15.16 -0.42 -5.19
N LEU A 115 -15.09 0.42 -6.22
CA LEU A 115 -16.27 0.92 -6.94
C LEU A 115 -16.96 -0.16 -7.76
N ASP A 116 -16.22 -1.04 -8.42
CA ASP A 116 -16.80 -2.17 -9.19
C ASP A 116 -17.56 -3.13 -8.30
N ASN A 117 -17.11 -3.32 -7.09
CA ASN A 117 -17.73 -4.24 -6.14
C ASN A 117 -18.70 -3.54 -5.16
N ARG A 118 -19.07 -2.26 -5.39
CA ARG A 118 -20.01 -1.56 -4.52
C ARG A 118 -21.45 -2.09 -4.63
N SER A 119 -22.27 -1.85 -3.60
CA SER A 119 -23.73 -2.11 -3.67
C SER A 119 -24.42 -1.10 -4.59
N THR A 120 -25.40 -1.54 -5.36
CA THR A 120 -26.27 -0.67 -6.14
C THR A 120 -26.99 0.38 -5.27
N SER A 121 -27.18 0.09 -3.99
CA SER A 121 -27.78 1.01 -3.00
C SER A 121 -26.81 2.08 -2.45
N VAL A 122 -25.50 1.99 -2.75
CA VAL A 122 -24.48 2.94 -2.28
C VAL A 122 -23.99 3.78 -3.44
N THR A 123 -24.07 5.10 -3.35
CA THR A 123 -23.56 6.01 -4.38
C THR A 123 -22.02 5.99 -4.40
N ILE A 124 -21.42 6.37 -5.54
CA ILE A 124 -19.97 6.48 -5.69
C ILE A 124 -19.41 7.45 -4.65
N GLU A 125 -20.05 8.61 -4.49
CA GLU A 125 -19.66 9.67 -3.55
C GLU A 125 -19.64 9.16 -2.11
N THR A 126 -20.67 8.42 -1.69
CA THR A 126 -20.76 7.86 -0.34
C THR A 126 -19.65 6.82 -0.10
N ALA A 127 -19.38 5.94 -1.07
CA ALA A 127 -18.33 4.93 -0.95
C ALA A 127 -16.93 5.57 -0.82
N LEU A 128 -16.64 6.57 -1.65
CA LEU A 128 -15.39 7.32 -1.61
C LEU A 128 -15.24 8.16 -0.34
N SER A 129 -16.32 8.83 0.07
CA SER A 129 -16.33 9.63 1.30
C SER A 129 -16.00 8.77 2.53
N HIS A 130 -16.64 7.61 2.68
CA HIS A 130 -16.34 6.67 3.77
C HIS A 130 -14.89 6.17 3.71
N TYR A 131 -14.41 5.80 2.52
CA TYR A 131 -13.03 5.35 2.37
C TYR A 131 -12.03 6.43 2.79
N HIS A 132 -12.22 7.66 2.34
CA HIS A 132 -11.31 8.76 2.66
C HIS A 132 -11.41 9.20 4.13
N GLN A 133 -12.62 9.31 4.70
CA GLN A 133 -12.80 9.72 6.09
C GLN A 133 -12.22 8.70 7.06
N TYR A 134 -12.66 7.45 6.98
CA TYR A 134 -12.16 6.39 7.87
C TYR A 134 -10.67 6.11 7.61
N GLY A 135 -10.22 6.21 6.35
CA GLY A 135 -8.83 6.08 5.99
C GLY A 135 -7.94 7.12 6.67
N LYS A 136 -8.30 8.40 6.59
CA LYS A 136 -7.53 9.49 7.22
C LYS A 136 -7.49 9.36 8.76
N ILE A 137 -8.62 9.02 9.38
CA ILE A 137 -8.68 8.79 10.83
C ILE A 137 -7.79 7.60 11.22
N GLY A 138 -7.92 6.48 10.51
CA GLY A 138 -7.10 5.30 10.74
C GLY A 138 -5.61 5.55 10.56
N MET A 139 -5.23 6.29 9.52
CA MET A 139 -3.85 6.71 9.27
C MET A 139 -3.31 7.59 10.40
N ALA A 140 -4.05 8.59 10.84
CA ALA A 140 -3.64 9.50 11.92
C ALA A 140 -3.40 8.74 13.23
N LEU A 141 -4.35 7.89 13.63
CA LEU A 141 -4.21 7.05 14.82
C LEU A 141 -3.03 6.10 14.72
N SER A 142 -2.85 5.46 13.56
CA SER A 142 -1.71 4.57 13.31
C SER A 142 -0.37 5.29 13.36
N CYS A 143 -0.26 6.50 12.80
CA CYS A 143 0.94 7.32 12.91
C CYS A 143 1.28 7.64 14.38
N LEU A 144 0.31 8.00 15.20
CA LEU A 144 0.52 8.28 16.62
C LEU A 144 0.99 7.03 17.37
N ILE A 145 0.29 5.91 17.19
CA ILE A 145 0.64 4.63 17.84
C ILE A 145 2.04 4.16 17.39
N GLY A 146 2.30 4.20 16.09
CA GLY A 146 3.58 3.77 15.52
C GLY A 146 4.73 4.64 15.99
N SER A 147 4.55 5.97 16.04
CA SER A 147 5.56 6.90 16.55
C SER A 147 5.83 6.68 18.05
N ALA A 148 4.79 6.51 18.85
CA ALA A 148 4.95 6.23 20.28
C ALA A 148 5.69 4.90 20.52
N PHE A 149 5.40 3.85 19.74
CA PHE A 149 6.12 2.59 19.85
C PHE A 149 7.57 2.70 19.35
N ALA A 150 7.82 3.48 18.30
CA ALA A 150 9.14 3.69 17.72
C ALA A 150 10.11 4.43 18.65
N THR A 151 9.63 5.22 19.63
CA THR A 151 10.50 5.88 20.63
C THR A 151 11.24 4.88 21.50
N VAL A 152 10.65 3.69 21.71
CA VAL A 152 11.25 2.62 22.53
C VAL A 152 11.96 1.60 21.63
N HIS A 153 11.36 1.23 20.53
CA HIS A 153 11.82 0.14 19.66
C HIS A 153 11.57 0.41 18.17
N SER A 154 12.29 1.34 17.58
CA SER A 154 12.09 1.76 16.18
C SER A 154 12.16 0.61 15.16
N ARG A 155 13.15 -0.29 15.29
CA ARG A 155 13.29 -1.47 14.41
C ARG A 155 12.13 -2.44 14.53
N TRP A 156 11.68 -2.70 15.76
CA TRP A 156 10.56 -3.62 16.00
C TRP A 156 9.24 -3.09 15.46
N THR A 157 9.07 -1.77 15.38
CA THR A 157 7.90 -1.17 14.73
C THR A 157 7.79 -1.60 13.27
N TRP A 158 8.91 -1.64 12.54
CA TRP A 158 8.95 -2.14 11.16
C TRP A 158 8.62 -3.62 11.07
N VAL A 159 9.19 -4.44 11.96
CA VAL A 159 8.93 -5.89 11.99
C VAL A 159 7.46 -6.19 12.28
N VAL A 160 6.88 -5.51 13.28
CA VAL A 160 5.45 -5.67 13.62
C VAL A 160 4.56 -5.22 12.48
N ALA A 161 4.86 -4.08 11.85
CA ALA A 161 4.13 -3.61 10.68
C ALA A 161 4.23 -4.60 9.51
N ALA A 162 5.42 -5.18 9.26
CA ALA A 162 5.62 -6.18 8.22
C ALA A 162 4.81 -7.46 8.48
N ALA A 163 4.83 -7.96 9.71
CA ALA A 163 4.04 -9.13 10.12
C ALA A 163 2.52 -8.86 9.98
N ALA A 164 2.06 -7.71 10.45
CA ALA A 164 0.66 -7.29 10.30
C ALA A 164 0.25 -7.17 8.82
N MET A 165 1.13 -6.63 7.96
CA MET A 165 0.91 -6.51 6.53
C MET A 165 0.82 -7.88 5.86
N LEU A 166 1.70 -8.82 6.23
CA LEU A 166 1.65 -10.20 5.72
C LEU A 166 0.32 -10.87 6.08
N ILE A 167 -0.12 -10.75 7.33
CA ILE A 167 -1.41 -11.28 7.79
C ILE A 167 -2.57 -10.62 6.99
N CYS A 168 -2.51 -9.31 6.79
CA CYS A 168 -3.49 -8.60 5.97
C CYS A 168 -3.52 -9.12 4.52
N CYS A 169 -2.36 -9.36 3.91
CA CYS A 169 -2.26 -9.93 2.57
C CYS A 169 -2.84 -11.35 2.50
N LEU A 170 -2.52 -12.22 3.44
CA LEU A 170 -3.07 -13.58 3.51
C LEU A 170 -4.59 -13.55 3.67
N TRP A 171 -5.10 -12.67 4.53
CA TRP A 171 -6.54 -12.44 4.66
C TRP A 171 -7.15 -11.96 3.33
N GLY A 172 -6.49 -11.04 2.62
CA GLY A 172 -6.93 -10.55 1.30
C GLY A 172 -6.99 -11.66 0.25
N ILE A 173 -6.00 -12.56 0.20
CA ILE A 173 -5.99 -13.70 -0.73
C ILE A 173 -7.22 -14.59 -0.53
N ILE A 174 -7.60 -14.83 0.73
CA ILE A 174 -8.71 -15.72 1.08
C ILE A 174 -10.07 -15.05 0.86
N TYR A 175 -10.22 -13.78 1.27
CA TYR A 175 -11.53 -13.16 1.44
C TYR A 175 -11.91 -12.11 0.41
N LEU A 176 -10.96 -11.58 -0.39
CA LEU A 176 -11.30 -10.63 -1.44
C LEU A 176 -12.03 -11.32 -2.60
N PRO A 177 -13.13 -10.75 -3.12
CA PRO A 177 -13.86 -11.32 -4.25
C PRO A 177 -12.98 -11.33 -5.51
N ARG A 178 -13.21 -12.33 -6.38
CA ARG A 178 -12.58 -12.37 -7.70
C ARG A 178 -13.22 -11.34 -8.63
N ASP A 179 -12.45 -10.84 -9.59
CA ASP A 179 -12.98 -9.88 -10.57
C ASP A 179 -14.03 -10.55 -11.46
N HIS A 180 -15.20 -9.91 -11.58
CA HIS A 180 -16.27 -10.38 -12.46
C HIS A 180 -15.99 -10.12 -13.95
N ASN A 181 -15.08 -9.21 -14.29
CA ASN A 181 -14.86 -8.71 -15.65
C ASN A 181 -13.72 -9.37 -16.42
N ALA A 182 -13.00 -10.34 -15.87
CA ALA A 182 -11.93 -11.03 -16.60
C ALA A 182 -12.44 -11.93 -17.76
N THR A 183 -13.74 -12.20 -17.82
CA THR A 183 -14.36 -13.08 -18.82
C THR A 183 -14.95 -12.36 -20.04
N ASN A 184 -15.08 -11.02 -20.02
CA ASN A 184 -15.76 -10.28 -21.09
C ASN A 184 -14.81 -9.53 -22.04
N LEU A 185 -13.52 -9.79 -21.99
CA LEU A 185 -12.51 -9.17 -22.88
C LEU A 185 -12.10 -10.06 -24.07
N VAL A 186 -12.82 -11.14 -24.32
CA VAL A 186 -12.71 -11.85 -25.62
C VAL A 186 -13.72 -11.19 -26.56
N PRO A 187 -13.30 -10.41 -27.57
CA PRO A 187 -14.22 -9.96 -28.60
C PRO A 187 -14.70 -11.21 -29.33
N GLU A 188 -16.03 -11.41 -29.35
CA GLU A 188 -16.61 -12.33 -30.32
C GLU A 188 -16.18 -11.86 -31.72
N SER A 189 -15.29 -12.62 -32.34
CA SER A 189 -14.92 -12.47 -33.73
C SER A 189 -16.16 -12.88 -34.57
N ASN A 190 -16.87 -11.92 -35.07
CA ASN A 190 -17.72 -12.08 -36.26
C ASN A 190 -16.88 -11.84 -37.49
#